data_027aa2156c9510d15d7f50f9f7a789cc
#
_entry.id   027aa2156c9510d15d7f50f9f7a789cc
#
_cell.length_a   1.000
_cell.length_b   1.000
_cell.length_c   1.000
_cell.angle_alpha   90.00
_cell.angle_beta   90.00
_cell.angle_gamma   90.00
#
_symmetry.space_group_name_H-M   'P 1'
#
loop_
_entity.id
_entity.type
_entity.pdbx_description
1 polymer ?
#
loop_
_entity_poly.entity_id
_entity_poly.type
_entity_poly.pdbx_seq_one_letter_code
_entity_poly.pdbx_strand_id
1 'polypeptide(L)'
;MRVGVIDVGSNTVRLLVATDRDGGVKPVQEERTALGLARDIERTGRISRERLARAAQLVRRYAKDAQRSGVARIEVLVTAPGRQAENGAELVEVISGATGLTVRALTPEEEGRLAFAGVLASLRAPPASLAVCDVGGGSTQLVFGTVAGPVWFRSLDVGSLRIAQRFLLHDPPTRRDVEELRAAVERSFEGLASPLPRCAVATGGSARALRRIVGRALGPKQLAQAEAKLCSAKATELAHAYRLPVWRAETLLAGVLVLAEAQRRLNVPLVVARSGLREGAVLELLTEAQAA
;
A
#
# COMPACT_ATOMS: atom_id res chain seq x y z
N MET A 1 -5.84 16.38 19.71
CA MET A 1 -6.91 15.39 19.50
C MET A 1 -6.31 14.10 18.94
N ARG A 2 -6.89 12.92 19.22
CA ARG A 2 -6.49 11.64 18.60
C ARG A 2 -7.55 11.20 17.60
N VAL A 3 -7.13 10.65 16.48
CA VAL A 3 -8.00 10.04 15.47
C VAL A 3 -7.50 8.67 15.10
N GLY A 4 -8.39 7.80 14.61
CA GLY A 4 -8.10 6.44 14.18
C GLY A 4 -8.44 6.22 12.73
N VAL A 5 -7.56 5.57 11.98
CA VAL A 5 -7.80 5.13 10.60
C VAL A 5 -7.61 3.62 10.53
N ILE A 6 -8.63 2.92 10.03
CA ILE A 6 -8.57 1.48 9.75
C ILE A 6 -8.58 1.30 8.23
N ASP A 7 -7.49 0.78 7.69
CA ASP A 7 -7.29 0.54 6.26
C ASP A 7 -7.47 -0.96 5.94
N VAL A 8 -8.47 -1.29 5.14
CA VAL A 8 -8.76 -2.64 4.65
C VAL A 8 -8.25 -2.75 3.22
N GLY A 9 -7.04 -3.26 3.10
CA GLY A 9 -6.39 -3.47 1.82
C GLY A 9 -6.44 -4.92 1.33
N SER A 10 -5.94 -5.15 0.12
CA SER A 10 -5.95 -6.47 -0.55
C SER A 10 -5.26 -7.60 0.23
N ASN A 11 -4.28 -7.28 1.05
CA ASN A 11 -3.53 -8.28 1.81
C ASN A 11 -3.66 -8.13 3.34
N THR A 12 -3.89 -6.94 3.84
CA THR A 12 -3.82 -6.64 5.28
C THR A 12 -4.90 -5.67 5.71
N VAL A 13 -5.40 -5.85 6.92
CA VAL A 13 -6.11 -4.80 7.67
C VAL A 13 -5.10 -4.12 8.59
N ARG A 14 -5.14 -2.79 8.67
CA ARG A 14 -4.21 -1.99 9.46
C ARG A 14 -4.97 -0.97 10.27
N LEU A 15 -4.55 -0.75 11.52
CA LEU A 15 -4.97 0.37 12.36
C LEU A 15 -3.82 1.36 12.49
N LEU A 16 -4.13 2.64 12.40
CA LEU A 16 -3.29 3.74 12.82
C LEU A 16 -4.11 4.65 13.74
N VAL A 17 -3.70 4.75 15.00
CA VAL A 17 -4.16 5.81 15.91
C VAL A 17 -3.05 6.86 15.95
N ALA A 18 -3.41 8.09 15.69
CA ALA A 18 -2.43 9.17 15.65
C ALA A 18 -3.00 10.49 16.20
N THR A 19 -2.10 11.41 16.48
CA THR A 19 -2.40 12.79 16.87
C THR A 19 -1.60 13.75 15.99
N ASP A 20 -2.03 15.02 15.97
CA ASP A 20 -1.26 16.09 15.35
C ASP A 20 0.05 16.33 16.11
N ARG A 21 1.10 16.63 15.36
CA ARG A 21 2.36 17.12 15.86
C ARG A 21 2.95 18.11 14.84
N ASP A 22 2.87 19.38 15.16
CA ASP A 22 3.49 20.45 14.34
C ASP A 22 3.06 20.40 12.86
N GLY A 23 1.77 20.15 12.61
CA GLY A 23 1.19 19.99 11.27
C GLY A 23 1.50 18.63 10.61
N GLY A 24 2.07 17.66 11.36
CA GLY A 24 2.35 16.32 10.89
C GLY A 24 1.64 15.24 11.69
N VAL A 25 1.85 13.99 11.32
CA VAL A 25 1.23 12.81 11.96
C VAL A 25 2.19 12.19 12.97
N LYS A 26 1.77 12.13 14.23
CA LYS A 26 2.48 11.37 15.28
C LYS A 26 1.70 10.09 15.59
N PRO A 27 2.21 8.91 15.19
CA PRO A 27 1.61 7.63 15.55
C PRO A 27 1.58 7.43 17.07
N VAL A 28 0.45 6.94 17.59
CA VAL A 28 0.24 6.56 18.99
C VAL A 28 0.15 5.04 19.08
N GLN A 29 -0.59 4.41 18.14
CA GLN A 29 -0.75 2.95 18.06
C GLN A 29 -0.79 2.54 16.59
N GLU A 30 -0.12 1.44 16.28
CA GLU A 30 -0.18 0.80 14.96
C GLU A 30 -0.41 -0.69 15.12
N GLU A 31 -1.36 -1.23 14.35
CA GLU A 31 -1.59 -2.66 14.25
C GLU A 31 -1.69 -3.09 12.78
N ARG A 32 -1.37 -4.36 12.55
CA ARG A 32 -1.48 -4.97 11.22
C ARG A 32 -1.77 -6.45 11.33
N THR A 33 -2.80 -6.91 10.63
CA THR A 33 -3.14 -8.33 10.50
C THR A 33 -3.26 -8.70 9.03
N ALA A 34 -2.68 -9.83 8.64
CA ALA A 34 -2.84 -10.38 7.30
C ALA A 34 -4.27 -10.91 7.12
N LEU A 35 -4.89 -10.58 5.98
CA LEU A 35 -6.23 -11.03 5.60
C LEU A 35 -6.23 -11.74 4.24
N GLY A 36 -5.47 -11.23 3.26
CA GLY A 36 -5.24 -11.88 1.97
C GLY A 36 -6.48 -11.91 1.07
N LEU A 37 -7.28 -10.83 1.03
CA LEU A 37 -8.49 -10.74 0.18
C LEU A 37 -8.18 -10.93 -1.30
N ALA A 38 -7.05 -10.42 -1.78
CA ALA A 38 -6.68 -10.58 -3.18
C ALA A 38 -6.48 -12.05 -3.59
N ARG A 39 -6.19 -12.98 -2.65
CA ARG A 39 -6.09 -14.41 -2.99
C ARG A 39 -7.42 -14.96 -3.50
N ASP A 40 -8.52 -14.59 -2.85
CA ASP A 40 -9.85 -15.02 -3.26
C ASP A 40 -10.25 -14.32 -4.56
N ILE A 41 -10.02 -13.01 -4.65
CA ILE A 41 -10.37 -12.20 -5.83
C ILE A 41 -9.66 -12.72 -7.09
N GLU A 42 -8.38 -13.03 -7.03
CA GLU A 42 -7.64 -13.55 -8.19
C GLU A 42 -8.07 -14.97 -8.58
N ARG A 43 -8.50 -15.78 -7.62
CA ARG A 43 -8.94 -17.15 -7.88
C ARG A 43 -10.37 -17.24 -8.40
N THR A 44 -11.28 -16.40 -7.91
CA THR A 44 -12.73 -16.56 -8.12
C THR A 44 -13.46 -15.29 -8.53
N GLY A 45 -12.77 -14.13 -8.61
CA GLY A 45 -13.39 -12.82 -8.78
C GLY A 45 -14.11 -12.29 -7.53
N ARG A 46 -14.25 -13.09 -6.48
CA ARG A 46 -15.08 -12.79 -5.30
C ARG A 46 -14.32 -13.02 -4.00
N ILE A 47 -14.72 -12.30 -2.95
CA ILE A 47 -14.26 -12.53 -1.58
C ILE A 47 -15.13 -13.61 -0.95
N SER A 48 -14.53 -14.64 -0.36
CA SER A 48 -15.26 -15.72 0.32
C SER A 48 -15.99 -15.21 1.57
N ARG A 49 -17.11 -15.88 1.92
CA ARG A 49 -17.89 -15.57 3.14
C ARG A 49 -17.02 -15.61 4.40
N GLU A 50 -16.10 -16.56 4.48
CA GLU A 50 -15.15 -16.68 5.61
C GLU A 50 -14.29 -15.42 5.73
N ARG A 51 -13.73 -14.92 4.62
CA ARG A 51 -12.88 -13.72 4.62
C ARG A 51 -13.67 -12.44 4.85
N LEU A 52 -14.92 -12.35 4.37
CA LEU A 52 -15.82 -11.26 4.71
C LEU A 52 -16.06 -11.20 6.22
N ALA A 53 -16.43 -12.33 6.83
CA ALA A 53 -16.65 -12.42 8.27
C ALA A 53 -15.38 -12.07 9.07
N ARG A 54 -14.21 -12.57 8.62
CA ARG A 54 -12.92 -12.28 9.25
C ARG A 54 -12.55 -10.81 9.11
N ALA A 55 -12.83 -10.16 7.97
CA ALA A 55 -12.62 -8.72 7.78
C ALA A 55 -13.45 -7.92 8.79
N ALA A 56 -14.76 -8.22 8.89
CA ALA A 56 -15.66 -7.57 9.86
C ALA A 56 -15.18 -7.74 11.30
N GLN A 57 -14.78 -8.95 11.70
CA GLN A 57 -14.26 -9.22 13.05
C GLN A 57 -12.97 -8.42 13.33
N LEU A 58 -12.05 -8.36 12.38
CA LEU A 58 -10.80 -7.62 12.54
C LEU A 58 -11.04 -6.11 12.65
N VAL A 59 -11.88 -5.56 11.78
CA VAL A 59 -12.22 -4.12 11.82
C VAL A 59 -12.92 -3.78 13.13
N ARG A 60 -13.88 -4.62 13.59
CA ARG A 60 -14.54 -4.46 14.89
C ARG A 60 -13.55 -4.48 16.05
N ARG A 61 -12.56 -5.38 16.04
CA ARG A 61 -11.49 -5.41 17.05
C ARG A 61 -10.70 -4.13 17.03
N TYR A 62 -10.21 -3.70 15.86
CA TYR A 62 -9.42 -2.50 15.72
C TYR A 62 -10.18 -1.22 16.08
N ALA A 63 -11.49 -1.17 15.79
CA ALA A 63 -12.33 -0.06 16.22
C ALA A 63 -12.39 0.03 17.78
N LYS A 64 -12.56 -1.10 18.47
CA LYS A 64 -12.52 -1.15 19.93
C LYS A 64 -11.14 -0.75 20.49
N ASP A 65 -10.05 -1.21 19.86
CA ASP A 65 -8.69 -0.88 20.30
C ASP A 65 -8.40 0.61 20.09
N ALA A 66 -8.86 1.20 18.98
CA ALA A 66 -8.81 2.65 18.76
C ALA A 66 -9.62 3.43 19.82
N GLN A 67 -10.86 3.00 20.13
CA GLN A 67 -11.69 3.62 21.16
C GLN A 67 -11.01 3.60 22.54
N ARG A 68 -10.38 2.48 22.90
CA ARG A 68 -9.59 2.38 24.16
C ARG A 68 -8.40 3.34 24.18
N SER A 69 -7.87 3.70 23.02
CA SER A 69 -6.80 4.70 22.89
C SER A 69 -7.30 6.15 22.94
N GLY A 70 -8.61 6.35 23.20
CA GLY A 70 -9.20 7.67 23.38
C GLY A 70 -9.28 8.49 22.09
N VAL A 71 -9.60 7.86 20.96
CA VAL A 71 -9.83 8.58 19.70
C VAL A 71 -11.16 9.30 19.70
N ALA A 72 -11.19 10.52 19.17
CA ALA A 72 -12.41 11.30 18.97
C ALA A 72 -13.20 10.85 17.73
N ARG A 73 -12.49 10.38 16.68
CA ARG A 73 -13.10 9.90 15.43
C ARG A 73 -12.35 8.68 14.91
N ILE A 74 -13.10 7.79 14.25
CA ILE A 74 -12.57 6.62 13.54
C ILE A 74 -13.10 6.65 12.12
N GLU A 75 -12.22 6.49 11.14
CA GLU A 75 -12.57 6.26 9.74
C GLU A 75 -12.14 4.85 9.33
N VAL A 76 -13.03 4.16 8.60
CA VAL A 76 -12.73 2.86 8.00
C VAL A 76 -12.67 3.04 6.50
N LEU A 77 -11.51 2.70 5.93
CA LEU A 77 -11.23 2.80 4.50
C LEU A 77 -11.14 1.41 3.89
N VAL A 78 -11.82 1.20 2.76
CA VAL A 78 -11.67 0.02 1.93
C VAL A 78 -11.04 0.46 0.61
N THR A 79 -9.88 -0.12 0.27
CA THR A 79 -9.12 0.23 -0.92
C THR A 79 -9.40 -0.72 -2.09
N ALA A 80 -8.43 -1.15 -2.84
CA ALA A 80 -8.58 -2.00 -4.02
C ALA A 80 -9.59 -3.18 -3.88
N PRO A 81 -9.72 -3.91 -2.76
CA PRO A 81 -10.67 -5.02 -2.66
C PRO A 81 -12.13 -4.62 -2.87
N GLY A 82 -12.51 -3.41 -2.44
CA GLY A 82 -13.87 -2.89 -2.64
C GLY A 82 -14.23 -2.65 -4.10
N ARG A 83 -13.23 -2.48 -4.97
CA ARG A 83 -13.40 -2.21 -6.39
C ARG A 83 -13.13 -3.43 -7.27
N GLN A 84 -12.21 -4.28 -6.84
CA GLN A 84 -11.72 -5.42 -7.64
C GLN A 84 -12.53 -6.70 -7.46
N ALA A 85 -13.24 -6.84 -6.34
CA ALA A 85 -14.13 -7.97 -6.11
C ALA A 85 -15.53 -7.69 -6.66
N GLU A 86 -16.14 -8.67 -7.33
CA GLU A 86 -17.54 -8.60 -7.76
C GLU A 86 -18.50 -8.32 -6.58
N ASN A 87 -18.16 -8.80 -5.39
CA ASN A 87 -18.89 -8.55 -4.16
C ASN A 87 -18.19 -7.54 -3.23
N GLY A 88 -17.51 -6.55 -3.81
CA GLY A 88 -16.85 -5.50 -3.03
C GLY A 88 -17.80 -4.66 -2.16
N ALA A 89 -19.03 -4.44 -2.64
CA ALA A 89 -20.08 -3.77 -1.85
C ALA A 89 -20.45 -4.57 -0.59
N GLU A 90 -20.53 -5.91 -0.69
CA GLU A 90 -20.80 -6.79 0.46
C GLU A 90 -19.71 -6.67 1.54
N LEU A 91 -18.44 -6.47 1.15
CA LEU A 91 -17.35 -6.20 2.11
C LEU A 91 -17.62 -4.93 2.92
N VAL A 92 -18.08 -3.86 2.27
CA VAL A 92 -18.43 -2.59 2.93
C VAL A 92 -19.61 -2.79 3.88
N GLU A 93 -20.65 -3.46 3.44
CA GLU A 93 -21.87 -3.72 4.21
C GLU A 93 -21.60 -4.56 5.47
N VAL A 94 -20.87 -5.68 5.35
CA VAL A 94 -20.57 -6.54 6.51
C VAL A 94 -19.67 -5.84 7.53
N ILE A 95 -18.75 -4.99 7.09
CA ILE A 95 -17.91 -4.19 8.00
C ILE A 95 -18.75 -3.11 8.69
N SER A 96 -19.56 -2.37 7.95
CA SER A 96 -20.43 -1.33 8.49
C SER A 96 -21.43 -1.92 9.50
N GLY A 97 -22.10 -3.01 9.16
CA GLY A 97 -23.03 -3.71 10.05
C GLY A 97 -22.37 -4.26 11.33
N ALA A 98 -21.13 -4.75 11.24
CA ALA A 98 -20.41 -5.28 12.40
C ALA A 98 -19.88 -4.21 13.34
N THR A 99 -19.67 -2.99 12.86
CA THR A 99 -18.98 -1.92 13.60
C THR A 99 -19.89 -0.73 13.96
N GLY A 100 -20.96 -0.51 13.20
CA GLY A 100 -21.78 0.71 13.25
C GLY A 100 -21.04 1.95 12.72
N LEU A 101 -19.86 1.78 12.11
CA LEU A 101 -19.06 2.88 11.56
C LEU A 101 -19.35 3.07 10.07
N THR A 102 -19.21 4.31 9.61
CA THR A 102 -19.20 4.59 8.19
C THR A 102 -17.94 4.01 7.56
N VAL A 103 -18.13 3.24 6.48
CA VAL A 103 -17.04 2.63 5.71
C VAL A 103 -16.95 3.35 4.37
N ARG A 104 -15.80 3.94 4.09
CA ARG A 104 -15.52 4.65 2.83
C ARG A 104 -14.75 3.73 1.89
N ALA A 105 -15.39 3.35 0.78
CA ALA A 105 -14.70 2.70 -0.32
C ALA A 105 -13.98 3.76 -1.15
N LEU A 106 -12.67 3.77 -1.13
CA LEU A 106 -11.86 4.77 -1.83
C LEU A 106 -11.82 4.53 -3.33
N THR A 107 -11.95 5.58 -4.11
CA THR A 107 -11.57 5.57 -5.52
C THR A 107 -10.04 5.47 -5.65
N PRO A 108 -9.52 5.07 -6.83
CA PRO A 108 -8.07 5.08 -7.06
C PRO A 108 -7.45 6.47 -6.87
N GLU A 109 -8.16 7.51 -7.28
CA GLU A 109 -7.74 8.92 -7.14
C GLU A 109 -7.64 9.34 -5.68
N GLU A 110 -8.61 8.95 -4.84
CA GLU A 110 -8.58 9.21 -3.41
C GLU A 110 -7.42 8.48 -2.73
N GLU A 111 -7.17 7.20 -3.08
CA GLU A 111 -5.99 6.46 -2.59
C GLU A 111 -4.70 7.21 -2.92
N GLY A 112 -4.55 7.65 -4.17
CA GLY A 112 -3.38 8.38 -4.62
C GLY A 112 -3.22 9.73 -3.92
N ARG A 113 -4.32 10.50 -3.79
CA ARG A 113 -4.34 11.79 -3.11
C ARG A 113 -3.94 11.67 -1.63
N LEU A 114 -4.51 10.70 -0.94
CA LEU A 114 -4.17 10.43 0.47
C LEU A 114 -2.72 9.98 0.62
N ALA A 115 -2.24 9.08 -0.24
CA ALA A 115 -0.84 8.65 -0.22
C ALA A 115 0.12 9.82 -0.46
N PHE A 116 -0.19 10.69 -1.42
CA PHE A 116 0.58 11.88 -1.71
C PHE A 116 0.61 12.86 -0.53
N ALA A 117 -0.55 13.18 0.04
CA ALA A 117 -0.67 14.07 1.19
C ALA A 117 0.12 13.56 2.41
N GLY A 118 -0.01 12.27 2.73
CA GLY A 118 0.71 11.65 3.84
C GLY A 118 2.23 11.63 3.65
N VAL A 119 2.70 11.42 2.41
CA VAL A 119 4.12 11.51 2.08
C VAL A 119 4.59 12.97 2.18
N LEU A 120 3.89 13.91 1.54
CA LEU A 120 4.25 15.33 1.52
C LEU A 120 4.41 15.91 2.93
N ALA A 121 3.45 15.64 3.81
CA ALA A 121 3.50 16.10 5.20
C ALA A 121 4.63 15.49 6.04
N SER A 122 5.20 14.36 5.59
CA SER A 122 6.34 13.72 6.26
C SER A 122 7.71 14.30 5.86
N LEU A 123 7.75 15.16 4.86
CA LEU A 123 8.97 15.77 4.33
C LEU A 123 9.28 17.07 5.07
N ARG A 124 10.48 17.19 5.63
CA ARG A 124 10.92 18.43 6.30
C ARG A 124 11.13 19.58 5.32
N ALA A 125 11.62 19.27 4.12
CA ALA A 125 11.83 20.20 3.03
C ALA A 125 11.24 19.59 1.74
N PRO A 126 9.97 19.90 1.42
CA PRO A 126 9.35 19.41 0.21
C PRO A 126 10.08 19.90 -1.04
N PRO A 127 10.34 19.03 -2.03
CA PRO A 127 10.94 19.43 -3.30
C PRO A 127 9.95 20.23 -4.15
N ALA A 128 10.44 20.98 -5.15
CA ALA A 128 9.59 21.72 -6.08
C ALA A 128 8.62 20.83 -6.85
N SER A 129 9.00 19.56 -7.11
CA SER A 129 8.09 18.53 -7.65
C SER A 129 8.41 17.16 -7.07
N LEU A 130 7.36 16.40 -6.78
CA LEU A 130 7.39 15.12 -6.11
C LEU A 130 6.55 14.10 -6.88
N ALA A 131 7.09 12.89 -7.08
CA ALA A 131 6.29 11.74 -7.43
C ALA A 131 6.16 10.79 -6.23
N VAL A 132 4.98 10.24 -6.02
CA VAL A 132 4.71 9.18 -5.05
C VAL A 132 4.29 7.93 -5.79
N CYS A 133 5.01 6.82 -5.54
CA CYS A 133 4.69 5.49 -6.02
C CYS A 133 4.22 4.65 -4.83
N ASP A 134 2.93 4.38 -4.72
CA ASP A 134 2.36 3.50 -3.69
C ASP A 134 2.08 2.12 -4.28
N VAL A 135 2.92 1.15 -3.92
CA VAL A 135 2.75 -0.25 -4.36
C VAL A 135 1.97 -1.02 -3.29
N GLY A 136 0.68 -1.17 -3.56
CA GLY A 136 -0.24 -1.97 -2.77
C GLY A 136 -0.17 -3.47 -3.05
N GLY A 137 -1.13 -4.23 -2.49
CA GLY A 137 -1.30 -5.66 -2.79
C GLY A 137 -2.05 -5.91 -4.09
N GLY A 138 -3.07 -5.11 -4.40
CA GLY A 138 -3.95 -5.25 -5.56
C GLY A 138 -3.71 -4.24 -6.68
N SER A 139 -3.20 -3.04 -6.35
CA SER A 139 -2.98 -1.94 -7.30
C SER A 139 -1.72 -1.15 -6.98
N THR A 140 -1.31 -0.30 -7.91
CA THR A 140 -0.21 0.66 -7.75
C THR A 140 -0.70 2.04 -8.16
N GLN A 141 -0.49 3.05 -7.31
CA GLN A 141 -0.78 4.44 -7.60
C GLN A 141 0.51 5.20 -7.88
N LEU A 142 0.54 5.93 -9.01
CA LEU A 142 1.56 6.90 -9.35
C LEU A 142 0.94 8.29 -9.30
N VAL A 143 1.47 9.13 -8.45
CA VAL A 143 0.98 10.50 -8.26
C VAL A 143 2.13 11.45 -8.40
N PHE A 144 1.97 12.48 -9.24
CA PHE A 144 2.92 13.58 -9.36
C PHE A 144 2.27 14.88 -8.92
N GLY A 145 3.01 15.73 -8.22
CA GLY A 145 2.49 17.00 -7.73
C GLY A 145 3.59 17.91 -7.16
N THR A 146 3.11 18.97 -6.52
CA THR A 146 3.93 19.98 -5.84
C THR A 146 3.44 20.14 -4.39
N VAL A 147 3.95 21.12 -3.68
CA VAL A 147 3.44 21.48 -2.34
C VAL A 147 1.97 21.92 -2.35
N ALA A 148 1.45 22.36 -3.50
CA ALA A 148 0.04 22.73 -3.67
C ALA A 148 -0.88 21.52 -3.84
N GLY A 149 -0.32 20.33 -4.02
CA GLY A 149 -1.07 19.08 -4.19
C GLY A 149 -0.73 18.32 -5.48
N PRO A 150 -1.47 17.21 -5.74
CA PRO A 150 -1.30 16.41 -6.93
C PRO A 150 -1.80 17.14 -8.18
N VAL A 151 -1.07 16.98 -9.30
CA VAL A 151 -1.41 17.53 -10.62
C VAL A 151 -1.51 16.48 -11.72
N TRP A 152 -1.02 15.27 -11.46
CA TRP A 152 -1.11 14.12 -12.35
C TRP A 152 -1.25 12.83 -11.55
N PHE A 153 -2.04 11.92 -12.07
CA PHE A 153 -2.37 10.66 -11.40
C PHE A 153 -2.53 9.51 -12.40
N ARG A 154 -2.08 8.33 -12.01
CA ARG A 154 -2.42 7.05 -12.64
C ARG A 154 -2.54 5.96 -11.61
N SER A 155 -3.55 5.14 -11.76
CA SER A 155 -3.69 3.86 -11.06
C SER A 155 -3.50 2.72 -12.04
N LEU A 156 -2.71 1.75 -11.63
CA LEU A 156 -2.42 0.54 -12.39
C LEU A 156 -2.93 -0.67 -11.59
N ASP A 157 -3.64 -1.58 -12.25
CA ASP A 157 -4.12 -2.83 -11.66
C ASP A 157 -2.98 -3.86 -11.52
N VAL A 158 -1.83 -3.38 -11.05
CA VAL A 158 -0.62 -4.14 -10.81
C VAL A 158 -0.16 -3.94 -9.36
N GLY A 159 -0.58 -4.85 -8.48
CA GLY A 159 -0.18 -4.89 -7.07
C GLY A 159 0.66 -6.12 -6.76
N SER A 160 1.53 -6.00 -5.75
CA SER A 160 2.52 -7.03 -5.43
C SER A 160 1.93 -8.42 -5.13
N LEU A 161 0.78 -8.51 -4.47
CA LEU A 161 0.13 -9.79 -4.19
C LEU A 161 -0.58 -10.34 -5.43
N ARG A 162 -1.30 -9.45 -6.13
CA ARG A 162 -2.08 -9.80 -7.32
C ARG A 162 -1.21 -10.45 -8.39
N ILE A 163 -0.12 -9.80 -8.77
CA ILE A 163 0.75 -10.33 -9.84
C ILE A 163 1.66 -11.47 -9.36
N ALA A 164 2.07 -11.49 -8.09
CA ALA A 164 2.82 -12.62 -7.54
C ALA A 164 2.05 -13.93 -7.69
N GLN A 165 0.76 -13.93 -7.38
CA GLN A 165 -0.09 -15.12 -7.47
C GLN A 165 -0.27 -15.66 -8.89
N ARG A 166 -0.17 -14.80 -9.90
CA ARG A 166 -0.32 -15.19 -11.31
C ARG A 166 0.96 -15.75 -11.90
N PHE A 167 2.12 -15.28 -11.46
CA PHE A 167 3.39 -15.51 -12.16
C PHE A 167 4.45 -16.19 -11.30
N LEU A 168 4.44 -16.07 -9.96
CA LEU A 168 5.40 -16.74 -9.09
C LEU A 168 4.83 -18.08 -8.64
N LEU A 169 4.99 -19.09 -9.50
CA LEU A 169 4.43 -20.43 -9.29
C LEU A 169 5.38 -21.37 -8.54
N HIS A 170 6.67 -21.02 -8.46
CA HIS A 170 7.72 -21.79 -7.82
C HIS A 170 8.39 -21.03 -6.68
N ASP A 171 8.93 -21.76 -5.70
CA ASP A 171 9.69 -21.20 -4.56
C ASP A 171 11.00 -21.99 -4.34
N PRO A 172 12.17 -21.46 -4.69
CA PRO A 172 12.38 -20.11 -5.24
C PRO A 172 11.84 -19.95 -6.67
N PRO A 173 11.59 -18.69 -7.12
CA PRO A 173 11.08 -18.41 -8.46
C PRO A 173 12.03 -18.91 -9.55
N THR A 174 11.48 -19.55 -10.57
CA THR A 174 12.26 -19.93 -11.76
C THR A 174 12.56 -18.73 -12.64
N ARG A 175 13.55 -18.85 -13.53
CA ARG A 175 13.83 -17.82 -14.52
C ARG A 175 12.61 -17.47 -15.37
N ARG A 176 11.82 -18.47 -15.76
CA ARG A 176 10.59 -18.29 -16.52
C ARG A 176 9.55 -17.47 -15.74
N ASP A 177 9.33 -17.80 -14.46
CA ASP A 177 8.40 -17.04 -13.59
C ASP A 177 8.78 -15.56 -13.56
N VAL A 178 10.08 -15.27 -13.43
CA VAL A 178 10.60 -13.88 -13.37
C VAL A 178 10.42 -13.15 -14.71
N GLU A 179 10.71 -13.80 -15.83
CA GLU A 179 10.57 -13.24 -17.18
C GLU A 179 9.10 -12.93 -17.50
N GLU A 180 8.18 -13.86 -17.22
CA GLU A 180 6.74 -13.67 -17.43
C GLU A 180 6.17 -12.57 -16.53
N LEU A 181 6.59 -12.53 -15.27
CA LEU A 181 6.22 -11.47 -14.33
C LEU A 181 6.71 -10.10 -14.79
N ARG A 182 7.97 -10.00 -15.21
CA ARG A 182 8.55 -8.75 -15.74
C ARG A 182 7.78 -8.26 -16.95
N ALA A 183 7.53 -9.13 -17.92
CA ALA A 183 6.75 -8.77 -19.11
C ALA A 183 5.33 -8.30 -18.77
N ALA A 184 4.68 -8.91 -17.76
CA ALA A 184 3.37 -8.47 -17.29
C ALA A 184 3.42 -7.09 -16.63
N VAL A 185 4.45 -6.81 -15.83
CA VAL A 185 4.67 -5.48 -15.23
C VAL A 185 4.89 -4.45 -16.33
N GLU A 186 5.80 -4.69 -17.27
CA GLU A 186 6.12 -3.78 -18.39
C GLU A 186 4.87 -3.43 -19.20
N ARG A 187 4.05 -4.44 -19.56
CA ARG A 187 2.76 -4.22 -20.25
C ARG A 187 1.80 -3.33 -19.44
N SER A 188 1.77 -3.48 -18.12
CA SER A 188 0.90 -2.64 -17.27
C SER A 188 1.31 -1.16 -17.26
N PHE A 189 2.54 -0.84 -17.65
CA PHE A 189 3.06 0.52 -17.77
C PHE A 189 3.12 1.02 -19.22
N GLU A 190 2.66 0.24 -20.20
CA GLU A 190 2.61 0.67 -21.60
C GLU A 190 1.74 1.91 -21.78
N GLY A 191 2.17 2.82 -22.65
CA GLY A 191 1.46 4.07 -22.90
C GLY A 191 1.49 5.08 -21.73
N LEU A 192 2.16 4.75 -20.61
CA LEU A 192 2.27 5.66 -19.48
C LEU A 192 3.29 6.77 -19.78
N ALA A 193 2.79 7.96 -20.09
CA ALA A 193 3.58 9.18 -20.09
C ALA A 193 3.55 9.80 -18.69
N SER A 194 4.64 9.67 -17.93
CA SER A 194 4.74 10.25 -16.60
C SER A 194 5.55 11.55 -16.63
N PRO A 195 5.14 12.57 -15.85
CA PRO A 195 6.00 13.73 -15.62
C PRO A 195 7.32 13.29 -14.97
N LEU A 196 8.40 13.99 -15.25
CA LEU A 196 9.71 13.75 -14.63
C LEU A 196 9.83 14.59 -13.34
N PRO A 197 9.81 13.96 -12.17
CA PRO A 197 9.91 14.65 -10.88
C PRO A 197 11.36 15.01 -10.55
N ARG A 198 11.56 15.99 -9.65
CA ARG A 198 12.86 16.21 -9.02
C ARG A 198 13.16 15.20 -7.92
N CYS A 199 12.12 14.63 -7.32
CA CYS A 199 12.21 13.63 -6.27
C CYS A 199 11.09 12.61 -6.44
N ALA A 200 11.39 11.34 -6.20
CA ALA A 200 10.39 10.30 -6.17
C ALA A 200 10.45 9.50 -4.87
N VAL A 201 9.29 9.15 -4.35
CA VAL A 201 9.13 8.44 -3.08
C VAL A 201 8.33 7.18 -3.32
N ALA A 202 8.83 6.06 -2.78
CA ALA A 202 8.10 4.80 -2.74
C ALA A 202 7.46 4.60 -1.37
N THR A 203 6.17 4.25 -1.35
CA THR A 203 5.44 3.86 -0.15
C THR A 203 4.79 2.49 -0.32
N GLY A 204 4.04 2.03 0.66
CA GLY A 204 3.46 0.69 0.66
C GLY A 204 4.33 -0.36 1.34
N GLY A 205 3.81 -1.58 1.36
CA GLY A 205 4.42 -2.69 2.11
C GLY A 205 5.70 -3.22 1.47
N SER A 206 5.76 -3.25 0.15
CA SER A 206 6.92 -3.72 -0.62
C SER A 206 8.11 -2.77 -0.46
N ALA A 207 7.91 -1.46 -0.61
CA ALA A 207 8.94 -0.45 -0.42
C ALA A 207 9.55 -0.53 1.00
N ARG A 208 8.69 -0.65 2.04
CA ARG A 208 9.17 -0.80 3.43
C ARG A 208 9.94 -2.09 3.69
N ALA A 209 9.57 -3.18 3.03
CA ALA A 209 10.32 -4.44 3.13
C ALA A 209 11.69 -4.34 2.45
N LEU A 210 11.76 -3.75 1.26
CA LEU A 210 13.00 -3.53 0.52
C LEU A 210 14.02 -2.71 1.28
N ARG A 211 13.57 -1.77 2.10
CA ARG A 211 14.48 -1.00 2.97
C ARG A 211 15.35 -1.88 3.87
N ARG A 212 14.85 -3.08 4.27
CA ARG A 212 15.60 -4.04 5.08
C ARG A 212 16.64 -4.82 4.29
N ILE A 213 16.48 -4.90 2.97
CA ILE A 213 17.30 -5.72 2.07
C ILE A 213 18.39 -4.89 1.39
N VAL A 214 18.04 -3.70 0.90
CA VAL A 214 18.93 -2.86 0.06
C VAL A 214 19.00 -1.39 0.52
N GLY A 215 18.39 -1.04 1.65
CA GLY A 215 18.45 0.31 2.19
C GLY A 215 17.30 1.21 1.72
N ARG A 216 17.42 2.51 1.97
CA ARG A 216 16.35 3.49 1.80
C ARG A 216 16.24 4.05 0.37
N ALA A 217 17.32 4.14 -0.36
CA ALA A 217 17.35 4.63 -1.72
C ALA A 217 17.24 3.44 -2.69
N LEU A 218 16.23 3.45 -3.54
CA LEU A 218 15.93 2.40 -4.50
C LEU A 218 16.25 2.92 -5.91
N GLY A 219 17.53 2.94 -6.27
CA GLY A 219 17.99 3.17 -7.63
C GLY A 219 18.08 1.86 -8.43
N PRO A 220 18.46 1.92 -9.72
CA PRO A 220 18.55 0.73 -10.58
C PRO A 220 19.42 -0.37 -9.98
N LYS A 221 20.57 -0.01 -9.42
CA LYS A 221 21.51 -0.96 -8.79
C LYS A 221 20.91 -1.66 -7.56
N GLN A 222 20.25 -0.93 -6.69
CA GLN A 222 19.61 -1.49 -5.49
C GLN A 222 18.44 -2.40 -5.84
N LEU A 223 17.64 -2.03 -6.83
CA LEU A 223 16.50 -2.83 -7.29
C LEU A 223 16.96 -4.13 -7.95
N ALA A 224 18.00 -4.08 -8.80
CA ALA A 224 18.61 -5.28 -9.38
C ALA A 224 19.24 -6.19 -8.30
N GLN A 225 19.90 -5.60 -7.29
CA GLN A 225 20.43 -6.37 -6.17
C GLN A 225 19.33 -7.04 -5.34
N ALA A 226 18.20 -6.34 -5.12
CA ALA A 226 17.05 -6.91 -4.42
C ALA A 226 16.45 -8.08 -5.19
N GLU A 227 16.27 -7.93 -6.50
CA GLU A 227 15.77 -8.98 -7.39
C GLU A 227 16.66 -10.23 -7.31
N ALA A 228 17.97 -10.09 -7.50
CA ALA A 228 18.91 -11.20 -7.43
C ALA A 228 18.84 -11.95 -6.09
N LYS A 229 18.77 -11.22 -4.96
CA LYS A 229 18.62 -11.83 -3.63
C LYS A 229 17.29 -12.58 -3.48
N LEU A 230 16.19 -12.03 -4.00
CA LEU A 230 14.87 -12.64 -3.88
C LEU A 230 14.69 -13.87 -4.79
N CYS A 231 15.46 -13.97 -5.85
CA CYS A 231 15.49 -15.16 -6.71
C CYS A 231 16.43 -16.27 -6.20
N SER A 232 17.32 -15.99 -5.25
CA SER A 232 18.38 -16.92 -4.84
C SER A 232 18.00 -17.89 -3.73
N ALA A 233 16.85 -17.70 -3.06
CA ALA A 233 16.46 -18.48 -1.88
C ALA A 233 14.94 -18.59 -1.75
N LYS A 234 14.49 -19.58 -0.95
CA LYS A 234 13.06 -19.77 -0.67
C LYS A 234 12.47 -18.62 0.15
N ALA A 235 11.19 -18.36 0.00
CA ALA A 235 10.48 -17.33 0.73
C ALA A 235 10.61 -17.46 2.25
N THR A 236 10.66 -18.67 2.79
CA THR A 236 10.87 -18.95 4.22
C THR A 236 12.27 -18.54 4.70
N GLU A 237 13.30 -18.79 3.90
CA GLU A 237 14.69 -18.40 4.20
C GLU A 237 14.86 -16.89 4.14
N LEU A 238 14.29 -16.25 3.11
CA LEU A 238 14.26 -14.79 2.97
C LEU A 238 13.49 -14.11 4.11
N ALA A 239 12.36 -14.70 4.52
CA ALA A 239 11.57 -14.24 5.64
C ALA A 239 12.40 -14.21 6.94
N HIS A 240 13.14 -15.29 7.21
CA HIS A 240 14.04 -15.38 8.36
C HIS A 240 15.20 -14.38 8.25
N ALA A 241 15.92 -14.38 7.13
CA ALA A 241 17.13 -13.54 6.93
C ALA A 241 16.81 -12.03 7.06
N TYR A 242 15.66 -11.58 6.56
CA TYR A 242 15.27 -10.17 6.57
C TYR A 242 14.21 -9.82 7.60
N ARG A 243 13.85 -10.74 8.49
CA ARG A 243 12.81 -10.60 9.52
C ARG A 243 11.49 -10.11 8.94
N LEU A 244 11.06 -10.74 7.85
CA LEU A 244 9.79 -10.47 7.18
C LEU A 244 8.78 -11.57 7.51
N PRO A 245 7.47 -11.28 7.48
CA PRO A 245 6.47 -12.35 7.42
C PRO A 245 6.64 -13.16 6.12
N VAL A 246 6.43 -14.47 6.15
CA VAL A 246 6.57 -15.36 4.98
C VAL A 246 5.74 -14.86 3.78
N TRP A 247 4.47 -14.53 4.01
CA TRP A 247 3.59 -14.00 2.96
C TRP A 247 4.12 -12.71 2.31
N ARG A 248 4.98 -11.94 3.01
CA ARG A 248 5.62 -10.75 2.43
C ARG A 248 6.82 -11.16 1.57
N ALA A 249 7.60 -12.13 1.97
CA ALA A 249 8.69 -12.68 1.17
C ALA A 249 8.18 -13.27 -0.15
N GLU A 250 7.09 -14.05 -0.10
CA GLU A 250 6.41 -14.63 -1.27
C GLU A 250 6.00 -13.61 -2.33
N THR A 251 5.65 -12.39 -1.93
CA THR A 251 5.13 -11.34 -2.84
C THR A 251 6.13 -10.23 -3.13
N LEU A 252 7.31 -10.28 -2.52
CA LEU A 252 8.22 -9.14 -2.53
C LEU A 252 8.91 -8.96 -3.88
N LEU A 253 9.26 -10.05 -4.57
CA LEU A 253 9.84 -9.98 -5.91
C LEU A 253 8.92 -9.24 -6.90
N ALA A 254 7.63 -9.54 -6.86
CA ALA A 254 6.65 -8.82 -7.66
C ALA A 254 6.64 -7.31 -7.34
N GLY A 255 6.69 -6.96 -6.04
CA GLY A 255 6.81 -5.56 -5.63
C GLY A 255 8.11 -4.89 -6.08
N VAL A 256 9.23 -5.63 -6.15
CA VAL A 256 10.51 -5.12 -6.69
C VAL A 256 10.38 -4.77 -8.16
N LEU A 257 9.82 -5.67 -8.97
CA LEU A 257 9.70 -5.44 -10.41
C LEU A 257 8.76 -4.27 -10.73
N VAL A 258 7.66 -4.11 -9.98
CA VAL A 258 6.78 -2.92 -10.10
C VAL A 258 7.53 -1.64 -9.75
N LEU A 259 8.30 -1.64 -8.65
CA LEU A 259 9.09 -0.48 -8.24
C LEU A 259 10.23 -0.18 -9.22
N ALA A 260 10.82 -1.21 -9.83
CA ALA A 260 11.87 -1.05 -10.84
C ALA A 260 11.32 -0.40 -12.11
N GLU A 261 10.15 -0.82 -12.59
CA GLU A 261 9.52 -0.21 -13.75
C GLU A 261 9.06 1.22 -13.46
N ALA A 262 8.47 1.47 -12.28
CA ALA A 262 8.12 2.82 -11.85
C ALA A 262 9.36 3.72 -11.77
N GLN A 263 10.48 3.25 -11.20
CA GLN A 263 11.73 3.98 -11.14
C GLN A 263 12.29 4.30 -12.53
N ARG A 264 12.21 3.34 -13.44
CA ARG A 264 12.66 3.53 -14.84
C ARG A 264 11.83 4.62 -15.55
N ARG A 265 10.49 4.64 -15.35
CA ARG A 265 9.59 5.65 -15.94
C ARG A 265 9.81 7.04 -15.35
N LEU A 266 10.02 7.13 -14.05
CA LEU A 266 10.24 8.39 -13.35
C LEU A 266 11.68 8.94 -13.55
N ASN A 267 12.62 8.10 -13.96
CA ASN A 267 14.02 8.41 -14.22
C ASN A 267 14.79 9.04 -13.04
N VAL A 268 14.33 8.79 -11.82
CA VAL A 268 15.02 9.20 -10.57
C VAL A 268 14.96 8.06 -9.56
N PRO A 269 15.93 7.94 -8.63
CA PRO A 269 15.84 6.97 -7.54
C PRO A 269 14.60 7.19 -6.67
N LEU A 270 13.97 6.10 -6.22
CA LEU A 270 12.84 6.16 -5.29
C LEU A 270 13.37 6.14 -3.86
N VAL A 271 12.93 7.09 -3.03
CA VAL A 271 13.26 7.11 -1.60
C VAL A 271 12.11 6.46 -0.81
N VAL A 272 12.42 5.45 0.02
CA VAL A 272 11.37 4.78 0.81
C VAL A 272 10.86 5.69 1.91
N ALA A 273 9.54 6.00 1.89
CA ALA A 273 8.86 6.70 2.97
C ALA A 273 8.32 5.74 4.04
N ARG A 274 8.08 6.29 5.23
CA ARG A 274 7.33 5.63 6.29
C ARG A 274 5.84 5.94 6.21
N SER A 275 5.50 7.15 5.76
CA SER A 275 4.14 7.66 5.61
C SER A 275 3.54 7.29 4.25
N GLY A 276 2.21 7.37 4.14
CA GLY A 276 1.45 7.08 2.94
C GLY A 276 -0.04 7.33 3.17
N LEU A 277 -0.90 6.50 2.58
CA LEU A 277 -2.36 6.64 2.58
C LEU A 277 -2.96 6.87 3.99
N ARG A 278 -2.59 6.05 4.98
CA ARG A 278 -3.17 6.15 6.33
C ARG A 278 -2.82 7.47 7.03
N GLU A 279 -1.58 7.91 6.86
CA GLU A 279 -1.13 9.19 7.40
C GLU A 279 -1.82 10.36 6.71
N GLY A 280 -2.09 10.25 5.39
CA GLY A 280 -2.91 11.22 4.65
C GLY A 280 -4.36 11.29 5.15
N ALA A 281 -4.98 10.14 5.40
CA ALA A 281 -6.33 10.06 5.96
C ALA A 281 -6.39 10.63 7.40
N VAL A 282 -5.36 10.38 8.21
CA VAL A 282 -5.24 11.00 9.55
C VAL A 282 -5.21 12.53 9.45
N LEU A 283 -4.45 13.09 8.50
CA LEU A 283 -4.39 14.55 8.30
C LEU A 283 -5.76 15.12 7.89
N GLU A 284 -6.48 14.43 6.99
CA GLU A 284 -7.83 14.82 6.59
C GLU A 284 -8.78 14.88 7.79
N LEU A 285 -8.81 13.81 8.62
CA LEU A 285 -9.63 13.76 9.84
C LEU A 285 -9.26 14.84 10.86
N LEU A 286 -7.98 15.13 11.04
CA LEU A 286 -7.51 16.16 11.97
C LEU A 286 -7.93 17.57 11.50
N THR A 287 -7.86 17.83 10.19
CA THR A 287 -8.28 19.10 9.60
C THR A 287 -9.79 19.32 9.71
N GLU A 288 -10.60 18.31 9.37
CA GLU A 288 -12.05 18.35 9.50
C GLU A 288 -12.51 18.60 10.95
N ALA A 289 -11.80 18.02 11.90
CA ALA A 289 -12.15 18.16 13.31
C ALA A 289 -11.69 19.47 13.95
N GLN A 290 -10.79 20.23 13.29
CA GLN A 290 -10.43 21.59 13.66
C GLN A 290 -11.40 22.61 13.05
N ALA A 291 -12.10 22.24 11.96
CA ALA A 291 -13.06 23.10 11.27
C ALA A 291 -14.50 22.96 11.81
N ALA A 292 -14.79 21.92 12.60
CA ALA A 292 -16.09 21.65 13.23
C ALA A 292 -16.17 22.21 14.65
#